data_c2897d96ed1f5fbd7d44a2bf9bad2ec7
#
_entry.id   c2897d96ed1f5fbd7d44a2bf9bad2ec7
#
_cell.length_a   1.000
_cell.length_b   1.000
_cell.length_c   1.000
_cell.angle_alpha   90.00
_cell.angle_beta   90.00
_cell.angle_gamma   90.00
#
_symmetry.space_group_name_H-M   'P 1'
#
loop_
_entity.id
_entity.type
_entity.pdbx_description
1 polymer ?
#
loop_
_entity_poly.entity_id
_entity_poly.type
_entity_poly.pdbx_seq_one_letter_code
_entity_poly.pdbx_strand_id
1 'polypeptide(L)'
;KLGKVEAQFQLGYKGFIQLAQRSGQFKTISAAPVFDGQLISENPLTGYEFNWSVKPSPNDTPVGYVAYFKLLNGFEAYLYMSFDDVKKHANKYSQTAKKGFGVWNDNFDAMALKTVLKLLLSKQAPLSIDMQKAVLADQAVVKDVDSEQFEYIDHTPEYNPVGMDLTDDDEMFQTVIKNIKSGDLDKISVLSGEAGYTFSDEQKHVIVGA
;
A
#
# COMPACT_ATOMS: atom_id res chain seq x y z
N LYS A 1 4.36 -3.18 29.10
CA LYS A 1 3.29 -2.42 28.41
C LYS A 1 2.16 -3.40 28.13
N LEU A 2 1.04 -3.28 28.84
CA LEU A 2 -0.20 -3.97 28.47
C LEU A 2 -0.63 -3.40 27.12
N GLY A 3 -0.53 -4.23 26.04
CA GLY A 3 -0.98 -3.85 24.73
C GLY A 3 -2.49 -3.60 24.77
N LYS A 4 -2.91 -2.39 24.47
CA LYS A 4 -4.33 -2.09 24.23
C LYS A 4 -4.73 -2.82 22.95
N VAL A 5 -5.83 -3.56 23.02
CA VAL A 5 -6.49 -4.13 21.82
C VAL A 5 -7.31 -3.01 21.21
N GLU A 6 -6.90 -2.53 20.05
CA GLU A 6 -7.59 -1.46 19.32
C GLU A 6 -8.39 -2.06 18.16
N ALA A 7 -9.59 -1.54 17.93
CA ALA A 7 -10.41 -1.97 16.82
C ALA A 7 -9.90 -1.32 15.53
N GLN A 8 -9.60 -2.15 14.51
CA GLN A 8 -9.21 -1.69 13.19
C GLN A 8 -10.35 -1.87 12.21
N PHE A 9 -10.69 -0.80 11.48
CA PHE A 9 -11.67 -0.90 10.40
C PHE A 9 -11.03 -1.55 9.18
N GLN A 10 -11.65 -2.62 8.68
CA GLN A 10 -11.21 -3.30 7.46
C GLN A 10 -12.39 -3.52 6.53
N LEU A 11 -12.31 -2.92 5.35
CA LEU A 11 -13.29 -3.10 4.30
C LEU A 11 -12.81 -4.21 3.34
N GLY A 12 -13.59 -5.27 3.17
CA GLY A 12 -13.30 -6.31 2.17
C GLY A 12 -13.58 -5.80 0.74
N TYR A 13 -13.08 -6.52 -0.29
CA TYR A 13 -13.29 -6.12 -1.69
C TYR A 13 -14.78 -6.00 -2.07
N LYS A 14 -15.64 -6.86 -1.51
CA LYS A 14 -17.10 -6.77 -1.69
C LYS A 14 -17.69 -5.48 -1.13
N GLY A 15 -17.14 -4.97 -0.03
CA GLY A 15 -17.56 -3.69 0.54
C GLY A 15 -17.21 -2.51 -0.37
N PHE A 16 -16.04 -2.51 -1.01
CA PHE A 16 -15.69 -1.51 -2.02
C PHE A 16 -16.63 -1.56 -3.22
N ILE A 17 -16.99 -2.75 -3.70
CA ILE A 17 -17.98 -2.92 -4.78
C ILE A 17 -19.34 -2.35 -4.38
N GLN A 18 -19.82 -2.63 -3.18
CA GLN A 18 -21.11 -2.12 -2.69
C GLN A 18 -21.12 -0.59 -2.59
N LEU A 19 -20.05 0.02 -2.09
CA LEU A 19 -19.91 1.48 -2.04
C LEU A 19 -19.89 2.09 -3.45
N ALA A 20 -19.18 1.46 -4.39
CA ALA A 20 -19.15 1.89 -5.77
C ALA A 20 -20.56 1.81 -6.41
N GLN A 21 -21.29 0.73 -6.19
CA GLN A 21 -22.67 0.58 -6.68
C GLN A 21 -23.60 1.65 -6.09
N ARG A 22 -23.49 1.95 -4.80
CA ARG A 22 -24.30 2.99 -4.14
C ARG A 22 -24.03 4.39 -4.68
N SER A 23 -22.83 4.67 -5.23
CA SER A 23 -22.53 5.96 -5.85
C SER A 23 -23.33 6.21 -7.13
N GLY A 24 -23.90 5.18 -7.74
CA GLY A 24 -24.69 5.26 -8.98
C GLY A 24 -23.87 5.62 -10.23
N GLN A 25 -22.55 5.67 -10.16
CA GLN A 25 -21.68 6.08 -11.28
C GLN A 25 -21.12 4.90 -12.08
N PHE A 26 -21.08 3.72 -11.48
CA PHE A 26 -20.47 2.53 -12.07
C PHE A 26 -21.52 1.69 -12.81
N LYS A 27 -21.24 1.41 -14.09
CA LYS A 27 -22.00 0.42 -14.88
C LYS A 27 -21.56 -0.99 -14.53
N THR A 28 -20.24 -1.19 -14.35
CA THR A 28 -19.62 -2.46 -14.01
C THR A 28 -18.42 -2.20 -13.11
N ILE A 29 -18.22 -3.06 -12.12
CA ILE A 29 -17.05 -3.07 -11.27
C ILE A 29 -16.79 -4.51 -10.83
N SER A 30 -15.57 -4.99 -11.02
CA SER A 30 -15.20 -6.33 -10.58
C SER A 30 -13.69 -6.48 -10.40
N ALA A 31 -13.29 -7.55 -9.72
CA ALA A 31 -11.92 -8.00 -9.67
C ALA A 31 -11.89 -9.53 -9.79
N ALA A 32 -10.88 -10.06 -10.46
CA ALA A 32 -10.74 -11.48 -10.70
C ALA A 32 -9.27 -11.92 -10.64
N PRO A 33 -8.99 -13.16 -10.24
CA PRO A 33 -7.69 -13.77 -10.45
C PRO A 33 -7.46 -14.01 -11.95
N VAL A 34 -6.22 -13.94 -12.36
CA VAL A 34 -5.76 -14.22 -13.73
C VAL A 34 -4.87 -15.46 -13.68
N PHE A 35 -5.14 -16.40 -14.57
CA PHE A 35 -4.42 -17.68 -14.66
C PHE A 35 -3.55 -17.71 -15.91
N ASP A 36 -2.65 -18.69 -15.94
CA ASP A 36 -1.75 -18.86 -17.08
C ASP A 36 -2.51 -18.95 -18.42
N GLY A 37 -1.98 -18.29 -19.44
CA GLY A 37 -2.59 -18.19 -20.76
C GLY A 37 -3.78 -17.22 -20.88
N GLN A 38 -4.25 -16.62 -19.79
CA GLN A 38 -5.34 -15.63 -19.86
C GLN A 38 -4.85 -14.23 -20.19
N LEU A 39 -3.65 -13.83 -19.75
CA LEU A 39 -3.06 -12.55 -20.13
C LEU A 39 -2.38 -12.69 -21.50
N ILE A 40 -2.88 -11.97 -22.51
CA ILE A 40 -2.32 -12.00 -23.89
C ILE A 40 -1.25 -10.94 -24.04
N SER A 41 -1.56 -9.70 -23.65
CA SER A 41 -0.63 -8.59 -23.79
C SER A 41 -0.74 -7.60 -22.65
N GLU A 42 0.39 -6.96 -22.37
CA GLU A 42 0.51 -5.88 -21.40
C GLU A 42 1.12 -4.67 -22.11
N ASN A 43 0.36 -3.58 -22.16
CA ASN A 43 0.83 -2.32 -22.71
C ASN A 43 0.59 -1.19 -21.70
N PRO A 44 1.64 -0.51 -21.24
CA PRO A 44 1.53 0.53 -20.22
C PRO A 44 0.62 1.72 -20.63
N LEU A 45 0.42 1.94 -21.93
CA LEU A 45 -0.36 3.06 -22.46
C LEU A 45 -1.79 2.66 -22.83
N THR A 46 -1.96 1.49 -23.45
CA THR A 46 -3.27 1.04 -23.96
C THR A 46 -3.96 0.03 -23.05
N GLY A 47 -3.27 -0.45 -22.01
CA GLY A 47 -3.81 -1.37 -21.01
C GLY A 47 -3.49 -2.84 -21.29
N TYR A 48 -4.36 -3.72 -20.83
CA TYR A 48 -4.15 -5.17 -20.84
C TYR A 48 -5.16 -5.85 -21.75
N GLU A 49 -4.75 -6.91 -22.40
CA GLU A 49 -5.63 -7.78 -23.19
C GLU A 49 -5.69 -9.17 -22.57
N PHE A 50 -6.92 -9.68 -22.38
CA PHE A 50 -7.17 -10.96 -21.72
C PHE A 50 -7.99 -11.91 -22.58
N ASN A 51 -7.63 -13.19 -22.58
CA ASN A 51 -8.43 -14.26 -23.15
C ASN A 51 -9.18 -15.05 -22.05
N TRP A 52 -10.38 -14.60 -21.75
CA TRP A 52 -11.24 -15.24 -20.74
C TRP A 52 -11.85 -16.59 -21.20
N SER A 53 -11.62 -17.01 -22.46
CA SER A 53 -12.03 -18.34 -22.94
C SER A 53 -11.15 -19.45 -22.38
N VAL A 54 -9.91 -19.15 -22.02
CA VAL A 54 -9.02 -20.08 -21.31
C VAL A 54 -9.60 -20.31 -19.92
N LYS A 55 -9.94 -21.56 -19.61
CA LYS A 55 -10.48 -21.94 -18.30
C LYS A 55 -9.38 -22.54 -17.45
N PRO A 56 -9.20 -22.05 -16.22
CA PRO A 56 -8.23 -22.64 -15.30
C PRO A 56 -8.68 -24.05 -14.86
N SER A 57 -7.72 -24.91 -14.61
CA SER A 57 -7.94 -26.18 -13.94
C SER A 57 -8.13 -25.98 -12.43
N PRO A 58 -8.78 -26.90 -11.71
CA PRO A 58 -9.04 -26.76 -10.27
C PRO A 58 -7.80 -26.57 -9.39
N ASN A 59 -6.63 -26.99 -9.89
CA ASN A 59 -5.36 -26.92 -9.17
C ASN A 59 -4.44 -25.79 -9.64
N ASP A 60 -4.89 -24.98 -10.62
CA ASP A 60 -4.08 -23.87 -11.12
C ASP A 60 -4.02 -22.76 -10.08
N THR A 61 -2.84 -22.17 -9.96
CA THR A 61 -2.62 -21.00 -9.10
C THR A 61 -2.68 -19.73 -9.94
N PRO A 62 -3.25 -18.63 -9.44
CA PRO A 62 -3.25 -17.37 -10.15
C PRO A 62 -1.83 -16.86 -10.45
N VAL A 63 -1.60 -16.40 -11.68
CA VAL A 63 -0.37 -15.70 -12.07
C VAL A 63 -0.45 -14.22 -11.76
N GLY A 64 -1.65 -13.70 -11.50
CA GLY A 64 -1.88 -12.31 -11.12
C GLY A 64 -3.34 -12.03 -10.80
N TYR A 65 -3.65 -10.76 -10.62
CA TYR A 65 -4.98 -10.28 -10.28
C TYR A 65 -5.28 -9.02 -11.06
N VAL A 66 -6.51 -8.90 -11.54
CA VAL A 66 -6.98 -7.76 -12.29
C VAL A 66 -8.21 -7.16 -11.63
N ALA A 67 -8.27 -5.83 -11.58
CA ALA A 67 -9.48 -5.08 -11.29
C ALA A 67 -9.91 -4.30 -12.52
N TYR A 68 -11.20 -4.12 -12.68
CA TYR A 68 -11.83 -3.42 -13.78
C TYR A 68 -13.04 -2.64 -13.32
N PHE A 69 -13.22 -1.46 -13.88
CA PHE A 69 -14.52 -0.78 -13.82
C PHE A 69 -14.87 -0.11 -15.14
N LYS A 70 -16.17 0.06 -15.34
CA LYS A 70 -16.75 0.90 -16.40
C LYS A 70 -17.78 1.83 -15.79
N LEU A 71 -17.67 3.11 -16.11
CA LEU A 71 -18.62 4.12 -15.67
C LEU A 71 -19.82 4.24 -16.64
N LEU A 72 -20.87 4.90 -16.19
CA LEU A 72 -22.07 5.15 -17.02
C LEU A 72 -21.76 6.07 -18.23
N ASN A 73 -20.77 6.96 -18.12
CA ASN A 73 -20.31 7.82 -19.21
C ASN A 73 -19.44 7.09 -20.26
N GLY A 74 -19.18 5.77 -20.06
CA GLY A 74 -18.38 4.97 -20.97
C GLY A 74 -16.89 4.88 -20.62
N PHE A 75 -16.37 5.70 -19.70
CA PHE A 75 -14.99 5.58 -19.25
C PHE A 75 -14.77 4.22 -18.57
N GLU A 76 -13.67 3.57 -18.91
CA GLU A 76 -13.28 2.29 -18.31
C GLU A 76 -11.80 2.24 -18.00
N ALA A 77 -11.45 1.49 -16.97
CA ALA A 77 -10.08 1.36 -16.51
C ALA A 77 -9.80 -0.04 -15.95
N TYR A 78 -8.53 -0.43 -16.06
CA TYR A 78 -8.00 -1.70 -15.56
C TYR A 78 -6.79 -1.44 -14.68
N LEU A 79 -6.58 -2.34 -13.73
CA LEU A 79 -5.32 -2.50 -13.02
C LEU A 79 -5.02 -3.98 -12.90
N TYR A 80 -3.92 -4.41 -13.49
CA TYR A 80 -3.36 -5.74 -13.30
C TYR A 80 -2.12 -5.66 -12.43
N MET A 81 -1.96 -6.65 -11.57
CA MET A 81 -0.72 -6.88 -10.81
C MET A 81 -0.39 -8.36 -10.89
N SER A 82 0.86 -8.67 -11.18
CA SER A 82 1.34 -10.04 -11.10
C SER A 82 1.27 -10.57 -9.65
N PHE A 83 1.26 -11.88 -9.49
CA PHE A 83 1.30 -12.50 -8.15
C PHE A 83 2.47 -11.97 -7.32
N ASP A 84 3.66 -11.87 -7.95
CA ASP A 84 4.86 -11.36 -7.29
C ASP A 84 4.75 -9.88 -6.89
N ASP A 85 4.12 -9.04 -7.71
CA ASP A 85 3.94 -7.63 -7.39
C ASP A 85 2.94 -7.44 -6.26
N VAL A 86 1.86 -8.24 -6.22
CA VAL A 86 0.94 -8.26 -5.08
C VAL A 86 1.66 -8.70 -3.81
N LYS A 87 2.52 -9.72 -3.89
CA LYS A 87 3.31 -10.19 -2.75
C LYS A 87 4.32 -9.14 -2.26
N LYS A 88 5.01 -8.47 -3.19
CA LYS A 88 5.89 -7.33 -2.85
C LYS A 88 5.11 -6.20 -2.19
N HIS A 89 3.92 -5.86 -2.73
CA HIS A 89 3.04 -4.86 -2.16
C HIS A 89 2.60 -5.24 -0.73
N ALA A 90 2.14 -6.47 -0.52
CA ALA A 90 1.77 -6.97 0.78
C ALA A 90 2.92 -6.85 1.79
N ASN A 91 4.11 -7.31 1.41
CA ASN A 91 5.30 -7.24 2.26
C ASN A 91 5.75 -5.80 2.54
N LYS A 92 5.52 -4.87 1.61
CA LYS A 92 5.86 -3.46 1.82
C LYS A 92 4.93 -2.77 2.81
N TYR A 93 3.63 -3.06 2.73
CA TYR A 93 2.60 -2.29 3.43
C TYR A 93 1.90 -3.03 4.57
N SER A 94 2.15 -4.33 4.79
CA SER A 94 1.52 -5.10 5.86
C SER A 94 2.55 -5.78 6.76
N GLN A 95 2.50 -5.44 8.03
CA GLN A 95 3.33 -6.06 9.07
C GLN A 95 3.06 -7.56 9.23
N THR A 96 1.78 -7.96 9.13
CA THR A 96 1.38 -9.36 9.25
C THR A 96 1.83 -10.18 8.04
N ALA A 97 1.80 -9.60 6.83
CA ALA A 97 2.36 -10.24 5.64
C ALA A 97 3.87 -10.47 5.77
N LYS A 98 4.62 -9.45 6.22
CA LYS A 98 6.07 -9.57 6.49
C LYS A 98 6.40 -10.72 7.44
N LYS A 99 5.58 -10.90 8.47
CA LYS A 99 5.78 -11.92 9.51
C LYS A 99 5.19 -13.29 9.16
N GLY A 100 4.54 -13.43 8.00
CA GLY A 100 3.99 -14.69 7.51
C GLY A 100 2.78 -15.21 8.27
N PHE A 101 1.98 -14.33 8.89
CA PHE A 101 0.73 -14.70 9.56
C PHE A 101 -0.41 -13.72 9.25
N GLY A 102 -1.65 -14.10 9.66
CA GLY A 102 -2.84 -13.29 9.50
C GLY A 102 -3.47 -13.40 8.11
N VAL A 103 -4.37 -12.48 7.79
CA VAL A 103 -5.28 -12.59 6.65
C VAL A 103 -4.56 -12.74 5.30
N TRP A 104 -3.38 -12.15 5.14
CA TRP A 104 -2.56 -12.31 3.95
C TRP A 104 -2.03 -13.74 3.77
N ASN A 105 -1.74 -14.43 4.87
CA ASN A 105 -1.32 -15.82 4.83
C ASN A 105 -2.51 -16.77 4.65
N ASP A 106 -3.61 -16.48 5.36
CA ASP A 106 -4.76 -17.38 5.44
C ASP A 106 -5.67 -17.26 4.21
N ASN A 107 -5.71 -16.10 3.56
CA ASN A 107 -6.58 -15.81 2.41
C ASN A 107 -5.96 -14.79 1.46
N PHE A 108 -4.85 -15.19 0.84
CA PHE A 108 -4.06 -14.33 -0.07
C PHE A 108 -4.91 -13.77 -1.22
N ASP A 109 -5.72 -14.62 -1.87
CA ASP A 109 -6.51 -14.21 -3.04
C ASP A 109 -7.51 -13.10 -2.70
N ALA A 110 -8.20 -13.20 -1.56
CA ALA A 110 -9.14 -12.16 -1.15
C ALA A 110 -8.44 -10.83 -0.86
N MET A 111 -7.24 -10.87 -0.27
CA MET A 111 -6.43 -9.68 -0.02
C MET A 111 -5.85 -9.10 -1.30
N ALA A 112 -5.45 -9.95 -2.24
CA ALA A 112 -4.97 -9.55 -3.56
C ALA A 112 -6.07 -8.84 -4.36
N LEU A 113 -7.27 -9.43 -4.44
CA LEU A 113 -8.44 -8.83 -5.10
C LEU A 113 -8.81 -7.48 -4.46
N LYS A 114 -8.80 -7.40 -3.13
CA LYS A 114 -9.01 -6.14 -2.40
C LYS A 114 -7.97 -5.09 -2.81
N THR A 115 -6.71 -5.48 -2.86
CA THR A 115 -5.59 -4.58 -3.14
C THR A 115 -5.67 -3.99 -4.54
N VAL A 116 -5.83 -4.82 -5.57
CA VAL A 116 -5.93 -4.34 -6.95
C VAL A 116 -7.16 -3.46 -7.15
N LEU A 117 -8.29 -3.82 -6.54
CA LEU A 117 -9.51 -3.02 -6.63
C LEU A 117 -9.37 -1.67 -5.92
N LYS A 118 -8.85 -1.65 -4.69
CA LYS A 118 -8.60 -0.41 -3.93
C LYS A 118 -7.65 0.52 -4.67
N LEU A 119 -6.55 -0.01 -5.22
CA LEU A 119 -5.57 0.76 -5.99
C LEU A 119 -6.17 1.33 -7.28
N LEU A 120 -6.95 0.55 -8.01
CA LEU A 120 -7.64 1.02 -9.21
C LEU A 120 -8.59 2.17 -8.89
N LEU A 121 -9.47 1.98 -7.90
CA LEU A 121 -10.44 2.98 -7.49
C LEU A 121 -9.77 4.26 -7.00
N SER A 122 -8.77 4.16 -6.15
CA SER A 122 -8.07 5.34 -5.61
C SER A 122 -7.35 6.17 -6.66
N LYS A 123 -6.90 5.55 -7.77
CA LYS A 123 -6.13 6.23 -8.82
C LYS A 123 -6.99 6.79 -9.94
N GLN A 124 -8.09 6.13 -10.30
CA GLN A 124 -8.78 6.39 -11.56
C GLN A 124 -10.30 6.55 -11.45
N ALA A 125 -10.90 6.17 -10.32
CA ALA A 125 -12.34 6.28 -10.17
C ALA A 125 -12.77 7.65 -9.65
N PRO A 126 -13.94 8.17 -10.07
CA PRO A 126 -14.57 9.29 -9.41
C PRO A 126 -15.09 8.81 -8.04
N LEU A 127 -14.36 9.15 -6.99
CA LEU A 127 -14.71 8.72 -5.65
C LEU A 127 -15.79 9.64 -5.06
N SER A 128 -16.91 9.07 -4.67
CA SER A 128 -17.88 9.76 -3.80
C SER A 128 -17.23 10.04 -2.43
N ILE A 129 -17.78 10.99 -1.67
CA ILE A 129 -17.30 11.32 -0.33
C ILE A 129 -17.21 10.05 0.55
N ASP A 130 -18.23 9.19 0.49
CA ASP A 130 -18.26 7.94 1.26
C ASP A 130 -17.17 6.97 0.81
N MET A 131 -16.87 6.88 -0.48
CA MET A 131 -15.79 6.05 -1.01
C MET A 131 -14.40 6.61 -0.62
N GLN A 132 -14.23 7.93 -0.65
CA GLN A 132 -12.99 8.58 -0.18
C GLN A 132 -12.74 8.26 1.29
N LYS A 133 -13.75 8.45 2.14
CA LYS A 133 -13.69 8.09 3.56
C LYS A 133 -13.37 6.61 3.76
N ALA A 134 -13.99 5.71 2.99
CA ALA A 134 -13.75 4.27 3.09
C ALA A 134 -12.33 3.87 2.66
N VAL A 135 -11.80 4.46 1.59
CA VAL A 135 -10.42 4.22 1.15
C VAL A 135 -9.43 4.72 2.19
N LEU A 136 -9.68 5.89 2.77
CA LEU A 136 -8.86 6.48 3.82
C LEU A 136 -8.95 5.70 5.14
N ALA A 137 -10.14 5.27 5.55
CA ALA A 137 -10.37 4.55 6.80
C ALA A 137 -9.95 3.08 6.76
N ASP A 138 -9.75 2.52 5.55
CA ASP A 138 -9.36 1.11 5.43
C ASP A 138 -7.98 0.89 6.04
N GLN A 139 -7.94 0.00 7.05
CA GLN A 139 -6.76 -0.29 7.88
C GLN A 139 -6.40 0.82 8.91
N ALA A 140 -7.23 1.84 9.06
CA ALA A 140 -7.05 2.82 10.12
C ALA A 140 -7.59 2.30 11.47
N VAL A 141 -6.99 2.74 12.55
CA VAL A 141 -7.55 2.56 13.90
C VAL A 141 -8.53 3.70 14.19
N VAL A 142 -9.75 3.33 14.53
CA VAL A 142 -10.77 4.29 14.96
C VAL A 142 -10.51 4.63 16.42
N LYS A 143 -9.98 5.81 16.68
CA LYS A 143 -9.72 6.29 18.05
C LYS A 143 -10.98 6.80 18.75
N ASP A 144 -11.89 7.36 17.98
CA ASP A 144 -13.16 7.90 18.48
C ASP A 144 -14.23 7.81 17.38
N VAL A 145 -15.38 7.22 17.73
CA VAL A 145 -16.50 7.02 16.80
C VAL A 145 -17.18 8.33 16.42
N ASP A 146 -17.12 9.33 17.32
CA ASP A 146 -17.81 10.61 17.14
C ASP A 146 -16.94 11.68 16.47
N SER A 147 -15.61 11.55 16.47
CA SER A 147 -14.69 12.60 16.01
C SER A 147 -14.18 12.44 14.57
N GLU A 148 -14.50 11.34 13.86
CA GLU A 148 -13.91 10.99 12.54
C GLU A 148 -12.35 11.01 12.55
N GLN A 149 -11.72 10.88 13.71
CA GLN A 149 -10.26 10.82 13.83
C GLN A 149 -9.76 9.40 13.56
N PHE A 150 -9.05 9.25 12.45
CA PHE A 150 -8.43 7.99 12.04
C PHE A 150 -6.91 8.08 12.27
N GLU A 151 -6.34 7.09 12.95
CA GLU A 151 -4.90 6.92 13.00
C GLU A 151 -4.48 5.69 12.20
N TYR A 152 -3.58 5.89 11.26
CA TYR A 152 -3.02 4.81 10.45
C TYR A 152 -1.84 4.19 11.19
N ILE A 153 -2.02 3.02 11.79
CA ILE A 153 -0.96 2.32 12.51
C ILE A 153 0.01 1.59 11.56
N ASP A 154 -0.46 1.27 10.33
CA ASP A 154 0.32 0.47 9.37
C ASP A 154 0.99 1.30 8.25
N HIS A 155 0.80 2.60 8.26
CA HIS A 155 1.33 3.51 7.24
C HIS A 155 1.99 4.76 7.83
N THR A 156 2.84 4.62 8.80
CA THR A 156 4.08 5.34 8.65
C THR A 156 4.75 4.66 7.45
N PRO A 157 4.87 5.30 6.27
CA PRO A 157 5.97 4.91 5.43
C PRO A 157 7.14 4.91 6.41
N GLU A 158 7.77 3.76 6.65
CA GLU A 158 9.20 3.84 6.85
C GLU A 158 9.63 4.59 5.60
N TYR A 159 9.75 5.90 5.74
CA TYR A 159 10.63 6.68 4.92
C TYR A 159 11.99 6.03 5.22
N ASN A 160 12.28 4.95 4.50
CA ASN A 160 13.63 4.61 4.19
C ASN A 160 14.02 5.69 3.19
N PRO A 161 14.64 6.77 3.61
CA PRO A 161 15.35 7.59 2.69
C PRO A 161 16.27 6.59 1.98
N VAL A 162 16.18 6.51 0.69
CA VAL A 162 17.28 5.99 -0.14
C VAL A 162 18.48 6.65 0.46
N GLY A 163 19.36 5.87 1.11
CA GLY A 163 20.35 6.36 2.06
C GLY A 163 20.98 7.63 1.53
N MET A 164 20.62 8.76 2.14
CA MET A 164 21.16 10.03 1.71
C MET A 164 22.61 10.03 2.18
N ASP A 165 23.52 9.88 1.23
CA ASP A 165 24.94 9.92 1.48
C ASP A 165 25.33 11.38 1.79
N LEU A 166 25.64 11.65 3.04
CA LEU A 166 26.03 12.97 3.52
C LEU A 166 27.56 13.10 3.67
N THR A 167 28.32 12.15 3.14
CA THR A 167 29.79 12.12 3.25
C THR A 167 30.42 13.40 2.69
N ASP A 168 29.85 13.94 1.62
CA ASP A 168 30.33 15.15 0.93
C ASP A 168 29.35 16.34 1.02
N ASP A 169 28.27 16.24 1.83
CA ASP A 169 27.27 17.31 2.00
C ASP A 169 27.31 17.92 3.40
N ASP A 170 28.21 18.86 3.59
CA ASP A 170 28.42 19.56 4.86
C ASP A 170 27.19 20.35 5.32
N GLU A 171 26.41 20.95 4.42
CA GLU A 171 25.28 21.80 4.79
C GLU A 171 24.14 20.92 5.36
N MET A 172 23.85 19.80 4.71
CA MET A 172 22.85 18.85 5.18
C MET A 172 23.31 18.14 6.46
N PHE A 173 24.61 17.82 6.57
CA PHE A 173 25.19 17.26 7.78
C PHE A 173 25.02 18.18 8.99
N GLN A 174 25.28 19.50 8.85
CA GLN A 174 25.03 20.48 9.92
C GLN A 174 23.55 20.56 10.32
N THR A 175 22.66 20.39 9.37
CA THR A 175 21.21 20.33 9.64
C THR A 175 20.85 19.11 10.48
N VAL A 176 21.42 17.93 10.19
CA VAL A 176 21.23 16.72 11.01
C VAL A 176 21.76 16.93 12.44
N ILE A 177 22.95 17.53 12.60
CA ILE A 177 23.53 17.85 13.92
C ILE A 177 22.63 18.81 14.70
N LYS A 178 22.07 19.81 14.04
CA LYS A 178 21.13 20.76 14.66
C LYS A 178 19.86 20.04 15.16
N ASN A 179 19.31 19.14 14.37
CA ASN A 179 18.09 18.39 14.72
C ASN A 179 18.35 17.37 15.85
N ILE A 180 19.55 16.80 15.93
CA ILE A 180 19.95 15.98 17.09
C ILE A 180 20.01 16.82 18.35
N LYS A 181 20.61 18.01 18.29
CA LYS A 181 20.74 18.93 19.44
C LYS A 181 19.40 19.49 19.90
N SER A 182 18.43 19.68 19.00
CA SER A 182 17.08 20.11 19.35
C SER A 182 16.19 18.98 19.87
N GLY A 183 16.61 17.71 19.73
CA GLY A 183 15.84 16.53 20.11
C GLY A 183 14.80 16.10 19.07
N ASP A 184 14.82 16.69 17.87
CA ASP A 184 13.93 16.32 16.76
C ASP A 184 14.36 15.04 16.05
N LEU A 185 15.66 14.67 16.18
CA LEU A 185 16.23 13.43 15.67
C LEU A 185 16.90 12.64 16.79
N ASP A 186 16.59 11.35 16.86
CA ASP A 186 17.25 10.46 17.82
C ASP A 186 18.66 10.08 17.35
N LYS A 187 19.66 10.36 18.17
CA LYS A 187 21.05 10.12 17.91
C LYS A 187 21.38 8.65 17.61
N ILE A 188 20.71 7.71 18.29
CA ILE A 188 20.94 6.28 18.11
C ILE A 188 20.41 5.83 16.75
N SER A 189 19.22 6.28 16.35
CA SER A 189 18.63 5.99 15.04
C SER A 189 19.46 6.54 13.88
N VAL A 190 20.09 7.71 14.08
CA VAL A 190 20.99 8.32 13.10
C VAL A 190 22.28 7.50 12.94
N LEU A 191 22.89 7.05 14.03
CA LEU A 191 24.14 6.28 14.01
C LEU A 191 23.92 4.82 13.56
N SER A 192 22.77 4.23 13.85
CA SER A 192 22.42 2.85 13.42
C SER A 192 22.07 2.76 11.93
N GLY A 193 21.89 3.89 11.25
CA GLY A 193 21.43 3.96 9.86
C GLY A 193 19.90 3.82 9.71
N GLU A 194 19.15 3.67 10.80
CA GLU A 194 17.68 3.60 10.78
C GLU A 194 17.05 4.90 10.28
N ALA A 195 17.70 6.02 10.52
CA ALA A 195 17.29 7.33 9.99
C ALA A 195 17.62 7.51 8.49
N GLY A 196 18.29 6.52 7.85
CA GLY A 196 18.54 6.49 6.42
C GLY A 196 19.64 7.43 5.93
N TYR A 197 20.54 7.83 6.81
CA TYR A 197 21.71 8.64 6.44
C TYR A 197 22.99 7.79 6.43
N THR A 198 23.88 8.08 5.49
CA THR A 198 25.24 7.53 5.45
C THR A 198 26.25 8.65 5.74
N PHE A 199 27.22 8.38 6.60
CA PHE A 199 28.21 9.34 7.08
C PHE A 199 29.63 8.80 6.95
N SER A 200 30.59 9.70 6.78
CA SER A 200 32.01 9.38 6.94
C SER A 200 32.33 9.03 8.40
N ASP A 201 33.46 8.37 8.63
CA ASP A 201 33.86 8.03 10.00
C ASP A 201 34.16 9.28 10.84
N GLU A 202 34.65 10.36 10.23
CA GLU A 202 34.85 11.65 10.90
C GLU A 202 33.51 12.28 11.31
N GLN A 203 32.50 12.25 10.43
CA GLN A 203 31.16 12.75 10.71
C GLN A 203 30.47 11.94 11.82
N LYS A 204 30.64 10.62 11.86
CA LYS A 204 30.12 9.77 12.96
C LYS A 204 30.70 10.17 14.31
N HIS A 205 32.00 10.49 14.37
CA HIS A 205 32.60 10.99 15.59
C HIS A 205 32.00 12.33 16.09
N VAL A 206 31.66 13.23 15.16
CA VAL A 206 30.99 14.50 15.50
C VAL A 206 29.58 14.25 16.05
N ILE A 207 28.83 13.30 15.42
CA ILE A 207 27.50 12.91 15.91
C ILE A 207 27.56 12.33 17.33
N VAL A 208 28.55 11.49 17.62
CA VAL A 208 28.75 10.92 18.98
C VAL A 208 28.98 12.01 20.01
N GLY A 209 29.65 13.09 19.64
CA GLY A 209 29.94 14.23 20.53
C GLY A 209 28.81 15.28 20.63
N ALA A 210 27.81 15.24 19.74
CA ALA A 210 26.72 16.21 19.69
C ALA A 210 25.59 15.84 20.67
#